data_ba894909d715ef7feddcb4d04567940c
#
_entry.id   ba894909d715ef7feddcb4d04567940c
#
_cell.length_a   1.000
_cell.length_b   1.000
_cell.length_c   1.000
_cell.angle_alpha   90.00
_cell.angle_beta   90.00
_cell.angle_gamma   90.00
#
_symmetry.space_group_name_H-M   'P 1'
#
loop_
_entity.id
_entity.type
_entity.pdbx_description
1 polymer ?
#
loop_
_entity_poly.entity_id
_entity_poly.type
_entity_poly.pdbx_seq_one_letter_code
_entity_poly.pdbx_strand_id
1 'polypeptide(L)'
;MTYAIVFDIPGSVDLYRAAHAQFQQHPTGGLVLHVARPTADGVQVVEVWNSAEAYQEWMEAYAGPAMGALAAAGWDFPPVAPTPFEPVGVVVPAADISV
;
A
#
# COMPACT_ATOMS: atom_id res chain seq x y z
N MET A 1 15.78 -9.39 1.45
CA MET A 1 15.58 -8.88 0.09
C MET A 1 14.32 -8.05 0.03
N THR A 2 14.41 -6.83 -0.42
CA THR A 2 13.24 -5.95 -0.51
C THR A 2 12.26 -6.43 -1.58
N TYR A 3 10.99 -6.10 -1.37
CA TYR A 3 9.91 -6.39 -2.29
C TYR A 3 9.16 -5.09 -2.57
N ALA A 4 9.05 -4.70 -3.82
CA ALA A 4 8.40 -3.46 -4.20
C ALA A 4 7.21 -3.72 -5.10
N ILE A 5 6.17 -2.91 -4.93
CA ILE A 5 4.97 -2.94 -5.76
C ILE A 5 4.55 -1.53 -6.15
N VAL A 6 3.91 -1.41 -7.29
CA VAL A 6 3.24 -0.20 -7.73
C VAL A 6 1.83 -0.54 -8.16
N PHE A 7 0.88 0.29 -7.81
CA PHE A 7 -0.51 0.09 -8.22
C PHE A 7 -1.26 1.41 -8.34
N ASP A 8 -2.31 1.40 -9.16
CA ASP A 8 -3.16 2.55 -9.38
C ASP A 8 -4.54 2.30 -8.74
N ILE A 9 -5.01 3.28 -7.99
CA ILE A 9 -6.36 3.28 -7.43
C ILE A 9 -7.18 4.27 -8.24
N PRO A 10 -8.10 3.80 -9.10
CA PRO A 10 -8.97 4.71 -9.83
C PRO A 10 -9.97 5.38 -8.90
N GLY A 11 -10.35 6.59 -9.23
CA GLY A 11 -11.32 7.35 -8.46
C GLY A 11 -10.73 8.62 -7.87
N SER A 12 -11.21 9.02 -6.69
CA SER A 12 -10.84 10.29 -6.08
C SER A 12 -9.72 10.12 -5.05
N VAL A 13 -9.04 11.22 -4.74
CA VAL A 13 -8.09 11.27 -3.62
C VAL A 13 -8.82 10.98 -2.30
N ASP A 14 -10.10 11.32 -2.19
CA ASP A 14 -10.87 11.05 -0.99
C ASP A 14 -11.05 9.54 -0.75
N LEU A 15 -11.26 8.77 -1.80
CA LEU A 15 -11.29 7.31 -1.70
C LEU A 15 -9.96 6.76 -1.17
N TYR A 16 -8.85 7.25 -1.71
CA TYR A 16 -7.53 6.86 -1.22
C TYR A 16 -7.36 7.21 0.25
N ARG A 17 -7.74 8.42 0.65
CA ARG A 17 -7.61 8.86 2.04
C ARG A 17 -8.42 8.01 3.00
N ALA A 18 -9.64 7.63 2.59
CA ALA A 18 -10.48 6.74 3.38
C ALA A 18 -9.82 5.36 3.55
N ALA A 19 -9.28 4.80 2.47
CA ALA A 19 -8.58 3.52 2.50
C ALA A 19 -7.32 3.60 3.37
N HIS A 20 -6.52 4.65 3.17
CA HIS A 20 -5.29 4.87 3.93
C HIS A 20 -5.55 4.97 5.44
N ALA A 21 -6.61 5.66 5.83
CA ALA A 21 -7.00 5.77 7.24
C ALA A 21 -7.33 4.40 7.85
N GLN A 22 -7.97 3.51 7.09
CA GLN A 22 -8.24 2.14 7.57
C GLN A 22 -6.96 1.33 7.71
N PHE A 23 -6.06 1.41 6.74
CA PHE A 23 -4.80 0.68 6.80
C PHE A 23 -3.89 1.17 7.93
N GLN A 24 -3.92 2.47 8.25
CA GLN A 24 -3.14 3.03 9.37
C GLN A 24 -3.55 2.52 10.75
N GLN A 25 -4.73 1.92 10.87
CA GLN A 25 -5.18 1.31 12.12
C GLN A 25 -4.55 -0.05 12.41
N HIS A 26 -3.79 -0.59 11.48
CA HIS A 26 -3.17 -1.90 11.61
C HIS A 26 -1.64 -1.78 11.66
N PRO A 27 -0.96 -2.73 12.34
CA PRO A 27 0.50 -2.74 12.33
C PRO A 27 1.03 -2.91 10.91
N THR A 28 2.06 -2.18 10.56
CA THR A 28 2.63 -2.23 9.20
C THR A 28 3.75 -3.27 9.04
N GLY A 29 4.20 -3.87 10.15
CA GLY A 29 5.15 -4.98 10.11
C GLY A 29 6.40 -4.71 9.28
N GLY A 30 6.49 -5.30 8.11
CA GLY A 30 7.64 -5.18 7.24
C GLY A 30 7.56 -4.07 6.19
N LEU A 31 6.61 -3.14 6.31
CA LEU A 31 6.53 -2.00 5.39
C LEU A 31 7.69 -1.03 5.63
N VAL A 32 8.45 -0.77 4.59
CA VAL A 32 9.59 0.16 4.63
C VAL A 32 9.18 1.55 4.18
N LEU A 33 8.39 1.62 3.11
CA LEU A 33 8.02 2.88 2.48
C LEU A 33 6.66 2.75 1.82
N HIS A 34 5.82 3.76 2.00
CA HIS A 34 4.55 3.91 1.30
C HIS A 34 4.46 5.34 0.80
N VAL A 35 4.35 5.52 -0.50
CA VAL A 35 4.21 6.84 -1.13
C VAL A 35 3.03 6.81 -2.08
N ALA A 36 2.18 7.81 -2.01
CA ALA A 36 1.04 7.97 -2.89
C ALA A 36 1.08 9.33 -3.57
N ARG A 37 0.73 9.36 -4.85
CA ARG A 37 0.63 10.62 -5.60
C ARG A 37 -0.67 10.69 -6.37
N PRO A 38 -1.29 11.87 -6.50
CA PRO A 38 -2.46 12.00 -7.35
C PRO A 38 -2.09 11.85 -8.82
N THR A 39 -3.02 11.29 -9.59
CA THR A 39 -2.92 11.16 -11.04
C THR A 39 -4.18 11.73 -11.68
N ALA A 40 -4.23 11.77 -13.01
CA ALA A 40 -5.42 12.24 -13.71
C ALA A 40 -6.66 11.41 -13.38
N ASP A 41 -6.49 10.10 -13.16
CA ASP A 41 -7.59 9.16 -12.97
C ASP A 41 -7.77 8.68 -11.53
N GLY A 42 -6.90 9.10 -10.61
CA GLY A 42 -6.97 8.64 -9.24
C GLY A 42 -5.67 8.87 -8.46
N VAL A 43 -5.14 7.80 -7.88
CA VAL A 43 -3.93 7.86 -7.07
C VAL A 43 -3.02 6.69 -7.44
N GLN A 44 -1.74 6.96 -7.62
CA GLN A 44 -0.73 5.92 -7.77
C GLN A 44 0.02 5.72 -6.46
N VAL A 45 0.19 4.46 -6.06
CA VAL A 45 0.87 4.09 -4.82
C VAL A 45 2.12 3.27 -5.16
N VAL A 46 3.20 3.59 -4.48
CA VAL A 46 4.43 2.79 -4.50
C VAL A 46 4.72 2.34 -3.08
N GLU A 47 4.95 1.05 -2.91
CA GLU A 47 5.32 0.48 -1.61
C GLU A 47 6.57 -0.35 -1.72
N VAL A 48 7.40 -0.28 -0.68
CA VAL A 48 8.56 -1.15 -0.50
C VAL A 48 8.40 -1.88 0.81
N TRP A 49 8.56 -3.19 0.77
CA TRP A 49 8.46 -4.09 1.92
C TRP A 49 9.79 -4.78 2.16
N ASN A 50 10.05 -5.21 3.38
CA ASN A 50 11.26 -5.97 3.71
C ASN A 50 11.37 -7.26 2.90
N SER A 51 10.24 -7.90 2.61
CA SER A 51 10.19 -9.14 1.84
C SER A 51 8.79 -9.34 1.24
N ALA A 52 8.69 -10.22 0.26
CA ALA A 52 7.40 -10.62 -0.29
C ALA A 52 6.54 -11.31 0.78
N GLU A 53 7.16 -12.09 1.66
CA GLU A 53 6.48 -12.78 2.75
C GLU A 53 5.84 -11.79 3.72
N ALA A 54 6.55 -10.72 4.09
CA ALA A 54 6.02 -9.68 4.97
C ALA A 54 4.80 -9.01 4.37
N TYR A 55 4.82 -8.72 3.07
CA TYR A 55 3.67 -8.18 2.35
C TYR A 55 2.49 -9.15 2.38
N GLN A 56 2.73 -10.42 2.08
CA GLN A 56 1.67 -11.44 2.05
C GLN A 56 1.04 -11.64 3.44
N GLU A 57 1.85 -11.70 4.48
CA GLU A 57 1.35 -11.82 5.85
C GLU A 57 0.45 -10.65 6.21
N TRP A 58 0.83 -9.44 5.84
CA TRP A 58 0.04 -8.25 6.11
C TRP A 58 -1.28 -8.29 5.34
N MET A 59 -1.25 -8.66 4.07
CA MET A 59 -2.46 -8.76 3.24
C MET A 59 -3.44 -9.80 3.81
N GLU A 60 -2.95 -10.96 4.21
CA GLU A 60 -3.78 -12.01 4.78
C GLU A 60 -4.39 -11.62 6.12
N ALA A 61 -3.66 -10.88 6.94
CA ALA A 61 -4.11 -10.51 8.27
C ALA A 61 -5.06 -9.30 8.27
N TYR A 62 -4.82 -8.29 7.43
CA TYR A 62 -5.46 -6.98 7.58
C TYR A 62 -6.22 -6.45 6.37
N ALA A 63 -5.94 -6.93 5.17
CA ALA A 63 -6.59 -6.38 3.98
C ALA A 63 -8.10 -6.64 3.98
N GLY A 64 -8.53 -7.84 4.37
CA GLY A 64 -9.95 -8.18 4.46
C GLY A 64 -10.71 -7.29 5.44
N PRO A 65 -10.28 -7.19 6.71
CA PRO A 65 -10.92 -6.29 7.68
C PRO A 65 -10.94 -4.83 7.24
N ALA A 66 -9.85 -4.32 6.64
CA ALA A 66 -9.79 -2.95 6.16
C ALA A 66 -10.79 -2.69 5.03
N MET A 67 -10.89 -3.61 4.07
CA MET A 67 -11.85 -3.51 2.97
C MET A 67 -13.30 -3.61 3.47
N GLY A 68 -13.54 -4.48 4.45
CA GLY A 68 -14.86 -4.59 5.08
C GLY A 68 -15.27 -3.30 5.77
N ALA A 69 -14.35 -2.63 6.46
CA ALA A 69 -14.61 -1.34 7.12
C ALA A 69 -14.92 -0.24 6.09
N LEU A 70 -14.20 -0.21 4.96
CA LEU A 70 -14.50 0.73 3.88
C LEU A 70 -15.90 0.52 3.30
N ALA A 71 -16.27 -0.71 3.01
CA ALA A 71 -17.59 -1.05 2.50
C ALA A 71 -18.69 -0.66 3.49
N ALA A 72 -18.48 -0.91 4.77
CA ALA A 72 -19.41 -0.54 5.83
C ALA A 72 -19.59 0.98 5.95
N ALA A 73 -18.55 1.75 5.60
CA ALA A 73 -18.60 3.21 5.58
C ALA A 73 -19.21 3.78 4.29
N GLY A 74 -19.62 2.92 3.36
CA GLY A 74 -20.25 3.35 2.11
C GLY A 74 -19.29 3.60 0.94
N TRP A 75 -18.03 3.24 1.08
CA TRP A 75 -17.05 3.39 0.00
C TRP A 75 -17.05 2.16 -0.91
N ASP A 76 -16.99 2.43 -2.20
CA ASP A 76 -16.87 1.39 -3.23
C ASP A 76 -15.43 1.37 -3.72
N PHE A 77 -14.62 0.48 -3.14
CA PHE A 77 -13.21 0.39 -3.49
C PHE A 77 -13.05 -0.58 -4.66
N PRO A 78 -12.49 -0.12 -5.81
CA PRO A 78 -12.34 -0.97 -6.99
C PRO A 78 -11.28 -2.05 -6.78
N PRO A 79 -11.35 -3.15 -7.55
CA PRO A 79 -10.27 -4.11 -7.55
C PRO A 79 -8.96 -3.46 -8.03
N VAL A 80 -7.88 -3.76 -7.33
CA VAL A 80 -6.55 -3.24 -7.63
C VAL A 80 -5.59 -4.41 -7.80
N ALA A 81 -4.80 -4.37 -8.86
CA ALA A 81 -3.80 -5.39 -9.16
C ALA A 81 -2.39 -4.80 -9.02
N PRO A 82 -1.72 -4.99 -7.88
CA PRO A 82 -0.36 -4.52 -7.70
C PRO A 82 0.59 -5.18 -8.69
N THR A 83 1.52 -4.40 -9.22
CA THR A 83 2.59 -4.88 -10.09
C THR A 83 3.89 -4.93 -9.31
N PRO A 84 4.46 -6.10 -9.06
CA PRO A 84 5.78 -6.20 -8.44
C PRO A 84 6.86 -5.67 -9.38
N PHE A 85 7.90 -5.08 -8.79
CA PHE A 85 9.07 -4.69 -9.55
C PHE A 85 10.33 -4.82 -8.70
N GLU A 86 11.48 -4.94 -9.36
CA GLU A 86 12.78 -4.94 -8.71
C GLU A 86 13.28 -3.51 -8.61
N PRO A 87 13.39 -2.92 -7.41
CA PRO A 87 13.97 -1.58 -7.29
C PRO A 87 15.47 -1.63 -7.58
N VAL A 88 15.96 -0.67 -8.36
CA VAL A 88 17.40 -0.54 -8.59
C VAL A 88 18.12 0.18 -7.44
N GLY A 89 17.36 0.78 -6.56
CA GLY A 89 17.89 1.41 -5.36
C GLY A 89 16.79 1.76 -4.37
N VAL A 90 17.06 1.54 -3.09
CA VAL A 90 16.19 1.94 -1.99
C VAL A 90 17.08 2.51 -0.89
N VAL A 91 16.85 3.77 -0.53
CA VAL A 91 17.59 4.43 0.54
C VAL A 91 16.58 5.07 1.50
N VAL A 92 16.55 4.60 2.73
CA VAL A 92 15.69 5.15 3.79
C VAL A 92 16.58 5.33 5.03
N PRO A 93 17.26 6.48 5.16
CA PRO A 93 18.23 6.69 6.22
C PRO A 93 17.67 6.52 7.63
N ALA A 94 16.43 6.96 7.85
CA ALA A 94 15.77 6.82 9.16
C ALA A 94 15.54 5.37 9.58
N ALA A 95 15.45 4.45 8.61
CA ALA A 95 15.31 3.01 8.84
C ALA A 95 16.62 2.25 8.61
N ASP A 96 17.72 2.96 8.36
CA ASP A 96 19.04 2.40 8.07
C ASP A 96 19.03 1.44 6.87
N ILE A 97 18.27 1.81 5.83
CA ILE A 97 18.16 1.03 4.59
C ILE A 97 18.86 1.76 3.45
N SER A 98 19.76 1.04 2.78
CA SER A 98 20.44 1.49 1.58
C SER A 98 20.78 0.26 0.72
N VAL A 99 20.02 0.04 -0.33
CA VAL A 99 20.17 -1.13 -1.19
C VAL A 99 20.12 -0.77 -2.66
#